data_3c216f197385e610ed9a9e813a1eb1b1
#
_entry.id   3c216f197385e610ed9a9e813a1eb1b1
#
_cell.length_a   1.000
_cell.length_b   1.000
_cell.length_c   1.000
_cell.angle_alpha   90.00
_cell.angle_beta   90.00
_cell.angle_gamma   90.00
#
_symmetry.space_group_name_H-M   'P 1'
#
loop_
_entity.id
_entity.type
_entity.pdbx_description
1 polymer ?
#
loop_
_entity_poly.entity_id
_entity_poly.type
_entity_poly.pdbx_seq_one_letter_code
_entity_poly.pdbx_strand_id
1 'polypeptide(L)'
;MRLRCPAQSLPTTLCTGLLLILQGCGGSGGSGGDSAVSGPGYFEPPFVSANSLQEQCTDQNPKKFIRAYLDENYLWPEQVQRRDALAYASAADYFKAILAPPNIDRFSFSSAIEEADARETGEAFDVGIHWVNAGSSAAPLWRVARVEPASPAAFSGIRRGDTLSGKVSTNLYSNTTPTLFYNFSYLRNGQLLQANLRPASIFEDPVGQGIVLNNNARKIGYLGFESHYGNAQDQLIESLQSMAQQGIEELVLDLRYNSGGYLYIASTLASMLTPLPVLQTLPEFIRLQPNAKLTTSYQNAVLRLSPVVQYVGDSAVFTAGSMLPQLPIKRVYVLTTGATCSASESLINGLRGVGVTVHTIGDTTCGKPYGMSRQDNCGTAYYPIQFRGVNARGESDFADGFTPTCTVPDDLDHPRGDRQEAQLKAALTHMNTGSCPASNLIAGRSAATAQMSPRPSGTGYTPQQRQRPGMAILQPAH
;
A
#
# COMPACT_ATOMS: atom_id res chain seq x y z
N MET A 1 37.28 -7.51 -4.96
CA MET A 1 38.14 -8.54 -4.36
C MET A 1 37.31 -9.81 -4.26
N ARG A 2 37.57 -10.77 -5.15
CA ARG A 2 36.71 -11.98 -5.28
C ARG A 2 37.28 -13.04 -4.35
N LEU A 3 36.51 -13.58 -3.42
CA LEU A 3 36.81 -14.75 -2.62
C LEU A 3 36.04 -15.95 -3.14
N ARG A 4 36.78 -16.96 -3.60
CA ARG A 4 36.28 -18.28 -4.01
C ARG A 4 36.20 -19.16 -2.77
N CYS A 5 35.07 -19.86 -2.58
CA CYS A 5 35.01 -21.01 -1.67
C CYS A 5 35.34 -22.31 -2.42
N PRO A 6 36.00 -23.25 -1.79
CA PRO A 6 36.36 -24.53 -2.40
C PRO A 6 35.26 -25.59 -2.21
N ALA A 7 35.09 -26.39 -3.26
CA ALA A 7 34.21 -27.57 -3.28
C ALA A 7 34.78 -28.69 -2.38
N GLN A 8 33.95 -29.28 -1.56
CA GLN A 8 34.24 -30.56 -0.90
C GLN A 8 33.30 -31.64 -1.43
N SER A 9 33.93 -32.70 -1.90
CA SER A 9 33.35 -33.93 -2.42
C SER A 9 32.88 -34.85 -1.27
N LEU A 10 31.68 -35.43 -1.43
CA LEU A 10 31.16 -36.49 -0.56
C LEU A 10 30.98 -37.80 -1.35
N PRO A 11 31.19 -38.97 -0.77
CA PRO A 11 31.21 -40.22 -1.46
C PRO A 11 29.82 -40.85 -1.60
N THR A 12 29.65 -41.54 -2.71
CA THR A 12 28.57 -42.44 -3.09
C THR A 12 28.48 -43.68 -2.20
N THR A 13 27.29 -43.96 -1.66
CA THR A 13 27.01 -45.30 -1.10
C THR A 13 25.77 -45.84 -1.84
N LEU A 14 25.99 -46.92 -2.58
CA LEU A 14 24.98 -47.78 -3.16
C LEU A 14 24.22 -48.53 -2.06
N CYS A 15 22.89 -48.61 -2.12
CA CYS A 15 22.11 -49.69 -1.54
C CYS A 15 21.08 -50.16 -2.54
N THR A 16 21.27 -51.40 -2.98
CA THR A 16 20.41 -52.25 -3.80
C THR A 16 19.34 -52.89 -2.94
N GLY A 17 18.12 -53.08 -3.51
CA GLY A 17 17.17 -54.09 -3.09
C GLY A 17 15.75 -53.59 -2.95
N LEU A 18 14.80 -53.98 -3.62
CA LEU A 18 14.10 -55.24 -3.88
C LEU A 18 12.75 -54.91 -4.53
N LEU A 19 12.50 -55.43 -5.71
CA LEU A 19 11.19 -55.44 -6.40
C LEU A 19 10.19 -56.31 -5.63
N LEU A 20 8.95 -55.81 -5.44
CA LEU A 20 7.79 -56.63 -5.20
C LEU A 20 6.64 -56.13 -6.08
N ILE A 21 6.35 -56.95 -7.08
CA ILE A 21 5.18 -56.84 -7.96
C ILE A 21 3.99 -57.50 -7.23
N LEU A 22 2.91 -56.73 -7.06
CA LEU A 22 1.59 -57.33 -6.77
C LEU A 22 0.58 -56.79 -7.78
N GLN A 23 0.19 -57.68 -8.68
CA GLN A 23 -1.00 -57.54 -9.53
C GLN A 23 -2.24 -57.82 -8.68
N GLY A 24 -3.24 -56.94 -8.77
CA GLY A 24 -4.56 -57.15 -8.25
C GLY A 24 -5.61 -56.57 -9.21
N CYS A 25 -6.35 -57.44 -9.89
CA CYS A 25 -7.49 -57.10 -10.73
C CYS A 25 -8.76 -56.82 -9.94
N GLY A 26 -9.59 -55.92 -10.46
CA GLY A 26 -11.03 -56.07 -10.50
C GLY A 26 -11.86 -55.30 -9.49
N GLY A 27 -12.79 -54.49 -9.99
CA GLY A 27 -13.93 -53.97 -9.25
C GLY A 27 -14.54 -52.71 -9.87
N SER A 28 -15.45 -52.89 -10.82
CA SER A 28 -16.32 -51.82 -11.34
C SER A 28 -17.29 -51.35 -10.27
N GLY A 29 -17.30 -50.02 -10.02
CA GLY A 29 -18.32 -49.35 -9.22
C GLY A 29 -18.45 -47.92 -9.70
N GLY A 30 -19.46 -47.61 -10.49
CA GLY A 30 -19.74 -46.27 -10.97
C GLY A 30 -20.26 -45.37 -9.85
N SER A 31 -19.65 -44.24 -9.71
CA SER A 31 -20.24 -43.08 -9.07
C SER A 31 -19.86 -41.85 -9.90
N GLY A 32 -20.86 -41.03 -10.24
CA GLY A 32 -20.72 -39.85 -11.08
C GLY A 32 -19.66 -38.90 -10.54
N GLY A 33 -18.50 -38.91 -11.17
CA GLY A 33 -17.47 -37.93 -10.97
C GLY A 33 -17.65 -36.83 -11.98
N ASP A 34 -17.72 -35.59 -11.54
CA ASP A 34 -17.54 -34.42 -12.38
C ASP A 34 -16.31 -34.67 -13.24
N SER A 35 -16.54 -34.81 -14.56
CA SER A 35 -15.46 -34.96 -15.53
C SER A 35 -14.63 -33.69 -15.49
N ALA A 36 -13.47 -33.78 -14.84
CA ALA A 36 -12.48 -32.73 -14.88
C ALA A 36 -12.19 -32.44 -16.36
N VAL A 37 -12.61 -31.26 -16.83
CA VAL A 37 -12.32 -30.79 -18.19
C VAL A 37 -10.83 -30.56 -18.26
N SER A 38 -10.07 -31.56 -18.69
CA SER A 38 -8.65 -31.42 -18.98
C SER A 38 -8.50 -31.06 -20.45
N GLY A 39 -7.90 -29.90 -20.70
CA GLY A 39 -7.62 -29.37 -22.03
C GLY A 39 -6.28 -28.65 -22.05
N PRO A 40 -5.69 -28.37 -23.22
CA PRO A 40 -4.38 -27.70 -23.32
C PRO A 40 -4.31 -26.31 -22.67
N GLY A 41 -5.44 -25.70 -22.32
CA GLY A 41 -5.54 -24.41 -21.65
C GLY A 41 -5.72 -24.48 -20.13
N TYR A 42 -5.87 -25.66 -19.54
CA TYR A 42 -5.99 -25.84 -18.09
C TYR A 42 -4.68 -26.35 -17.49
N PHE A 43 -4.19 -25.68 -16.46
CA PHE A 43 -3.00 -26.09 -15.74
C PHE A 43 -3.41 -26.80 -14.44
N GLU A 44 -3.03 -28.05 -14.30
CA GLU A 44 -3.38 -28.94 -13.19
C GLU A 44 -2.15 -29.31 -12.36
N PRO A 45 -2.32 -29.60 -11.07
CA PRO A 45 -1.26 -30.15 -10.24
C PRO A 45 -0.85 -31.58 -10.71
N PRO A 46 0.42 -31.96 -10.47
CA PRO A 46 1.48 -31.17 -9.85
C PRO A 46 2.04 -30.15 -10.81
N PHE A 47 2.25 -28.91 -10.31
CA PHE A 47 2.88 -27.85 -11.08
C PHE A 47 4.40 -28.02 -11.07
N VAL A 48 5.06 -27.65 -12.16
CA VAL A 48 6.49 -27.40 -12.15
C VAL A 48 6.76 -26.13 -11.32
N SER A 49 7.95 -26.03 -10.69
CA SER A 49 8.26 -24.85 -9.89
C SER A 49 8.20 -23.58 -10.74
N ALA A 50 7.64 -22.51 -10.16
CA ALA A 50 7.58 -21.21 -10.79
C ALA A 50 8.98 -20.71 -11.21
N ASN A 51 9.98 -20.92 -10.36
CA ASN A 51 11.37 -20.54 -10.66
C ASN A 51 11.92 -21.21 -11.93
N SER A 52 11.50 -22.40 -12.28
CA SER A 52 11.92 -23.08 -13.52
C SER A 52 11.29 -22.49 -14.78
N LEU A 53 10.23 -21.71 -14.65
CA LEU A 53 9.50 -21.04 -15.74
C LEU A 53 9.80 -19.53 -15.79
N GLN A 54 10.57 -19.00 -14.84
CA GLN A 54 10.87 -17.58 -14.78
C GLN A 54 11.60 -17.13 -16.05
N GLU A 55 11.17 -15.98 -16.61
CA GLU A 55 11.69 -15.37 -17.84
C GLU A 55 11.60 -16.26 -19.08
N GLN A 56 10.78 -17.29 -19.06
CA GLN A 56 10.42 -18.04 -20.26
C GLN A 56 9.19 -17.39 -20.93
N CYS A 57 9.44 -16.41 -21.81
CA CYS A 57 8.41 -15.50 -22.31
C CYS A 57 7.70 -15.97 -23.59
N THR A 58 7.82 -17.24 -23.96
CA THR A 58 7.21 -17.84 -25.14
C THR A 58 6.02 -18.73 -24.81
N ASP A 59 5.13 -18.89 -25.78
CA ASP A 59 3.97 -19.79 -25.71
C ASP A 59 3.08 -19.52 -24.47
N GLN A 60 2.76 -20.58 -23.72
CA GLN A 60 1.96 -20.52 -22.50
C GLN A 60 2.82 -20.43 -21.23
N ASN A 61 4.14 -20.35 -21.34
CA ASN A 61 5.03 -20.38 -20.18
C ASN A 61 4.80 -19.22 -19.19
N PRO A 62 4.53 -17.97 -19.62
CA PRO A 62 4.20 -16.90 -18.68
C PRO A 62 2.94 -17.20 -17.85
N LYS A 63 1.94 -17.84 -18.43
CA LYS A 63 0.70 -18.22 -17.72
C LYS A 63 0.90 -19.44 -16.83
N LYS A 64 1.74 -20.41 -17.27
CA LYS A 64 2.15 -21.56 -16.41
C LYS A 64 2.95 -21.08 -15.21
N PHE A 65 3.86 -20.11 -15.42
CA PHE A 65 4.58 -19.43 -14.34
C PHE A 65 3.60 -18.88 -13.30
N ILE A 66 2.64 -18.07 -13.73
CA ILE A 66 1.64 -17.46 -12.84
C ILE A 66 0.88 -18.53 -12.05
N ARG A 67 0.44 -19.59 -12.71
CA ARG A 67 -0.32 -20.64 -12.02
C ARG A 67 0.51 -21.38 -10.98
N ALA A 68 1.78 -21.69 -11.30
CA ALA A 68 2.72 -22.31 -10.38
C ALA A 68 3.06 -21.36 -9.22
N TYR A 69 3.34 -20.09 -9.53
CA TYR A 69 3.68 -19.08 -8.52
C TYR A 69 2.55 -18.85 -7.51
N LEU A 70 1.30 -18.81 -7.96
CA LEU A 70 0.15 -18.71 -7.06
C LEU A 70 -0.03 -19.98 -6.22
N ASP A 71 0.24 -21.16 -6.75
CA ASP A 71 0.21 -22.39 -5.97
C ASP A 71 1.25 -22.41 -4.84
N GLU A 72 2.43 -21.87 -5.11
CA GLU A 72 3.54 -21.83 -4.17
C GLU A 72 3.35 -20.71 -3.13
N ASN A 73 2.98 -19.49 -3.56
CA ASN A 73 3.18 -18.26 -2.80
C ASN A 73 1.89 -17.53 -2.39
N TYR A 74 0.77 -17.79 -3.06
CA TYR A 74 -0.48 -17.07 -2.77
C TYR A 74 -1.04 -17.45 -1.41
N LEU A 75 -1.62 -16.50 -0.69
CA LEU A 75 -2.18 -16.77 0.65
C LEU A 75 -3.36 -17.76 0.60
N TRP A 76 -4.08 -17.80 -0.51
CA TRP A 76 -5.26 -18.68 -0.70
C TRP A 76 -5.11 -19.57 -1.94
N PRO A 77 -4.11 -20.48 -2.01
CA PRO A 77 -3.85 -21.27 -3.21
C PRO A 77 -5.03 -22.19 -3.60
N GLU A 78 -5.84 -22.63 -2.62
CA GLU A 78 -7.05 -23.45 -2.85
C GLU A 78 -8.22 -22.64 -3.43
N GLN A 79 -8.17 -21.31 -3.37
CA GLN A 79 -9.19 -20.40 -3.91
C GLN A 79 -8.88 -19.92 -5.33
N VAL A 80 -7.74 -20.35 -5.90
CA VAL A 80 -7.36 -20.01 -7.27
C VAL A 80 -8.39 -20.56 -8.24
N GLN A 81 -8.97 -19.64 -9.04
CA GLN A 81 -10.05 -19.97 -9.96
C GLN A 81 -9.53 -20.81 -11.13
N ARG A 82 -10.25 -21.86 -11.46
CA ARG A 82 -9.95 -22.70 -12.63
C ARG A 82 -10.45 -21.99 -13.89
N ARG A 83 -9.53 -21.54 -14.74
CA ARG A 83 -9.82 -20.82 -15.99
C ARG A 83 -8.96 -21.40 -17.12
N ASP A 84 -9.52 -21.40 -18.32
CA ASP A 84 -8.77 -21.73 -19.53
C ASP A 84 -7.79 -20.61 -19.86
N ALA A 85 -6.49 -20.90 -19.77
CA ALA A 85 -5.44 -19.91 -20.03
C ALA A 85 -5.41 -19.44 -21.49
N LEU A 86 -5.93 -20.25 -22.45
CA LEU A 86 -6.01 -19.86 -23.85
C LEU A 86 -7.07 -18.78 -24.13
N ALA A 87 -8.02 -18.61 -23.21
CA ALA A 87 -9.05 -17.58 -23.33
C ALA A 87 -8.55 -16.15 -23.04
N TYR A 88 -7.31 -15.98 -22.56
CA TYR A 88 -6.75 -14.68 -22.16
C TYR A 88 -5.61 -14.27 -23.07
N ALA A 89 -5.60 -12.99 -23.49
CA ALA A 89 -4.59 -12.46 -24.38
C ALA A 89 -3.21 -12.36 -23.71
N SER A 90 -3.16 -11.99 -22.43
CA SER A 90 -1.91 -11.79 -21.68
C SER A 90 -1.85 -12.64 -20.40
N ALA A 91 -0.64 -12.78 -19.85
CA ALA A 91 -0.43 -13.41 -18.56
C ALA A 91 -1.01 -12.53 -17.41
N ALA A 92 -0.99 -11.21 -17.57
CA ALA A 92 -1.61 -10.27 -16.63
C ALA A 92 -3.13 -10.42 -16.56
N ASP A 93 -3.82 -10.58 -17.70
CA ASP A 93 -5.26 -10.84 -17.74
C ASP A 93 -5.59 -12.19 -17.13
N TYR A 94 -4.80 -13.22 -17.44
CA TYR A 94 -4.95 -14.54 -16.84
C TYR A 94 -4.74 -14.49 -15.33
N PHE A 95 -3.69 -13.82 -14.83
CA PHE A 95 -3.44 -13.61 -13.41
C PHE A 95 -4.68 -13.05 -12.70
N LYS A 96 -5.20 -11.93 -13.21
CA LYS A 96 -6.40 -11.28 -12.65
C LYS A 96 -7.61 -12.20 -12.62
N ALA A 97 -7.78 -13.02 -13.64
CA ALA A 97 -8.94 -13.91 -13.79
C ALA A 97 -8.92 -15.13 -12.87
N ILE A 98 -7.73 -15.58 -12.45
CA ILE A 98 -7.57 -16.77 -11.61
C ILE A 98 -7.38 -16.46 -10.11
N LEU A 99 -7.30 -15.21 -9.71
CA LEU A 99 -7.27 -14.83 -8.30
C LEU A 99 -8.51 -15.33 -7.55
N ALA A 100 -8.42 -15.46 -6.24
CA ALA A 100 -9.58 -15.72 -5.40
C ALA A 100 -10.70 -14.68 -5.66
N PRO A 101 -11.98 -15.04 -5.42
CA PRO A 101 -13.08 -14.10 -5.64
C PRO A 101 -12.92 -12.79 -4.88
N PRO A 102 -13.49 -11.65 -5.37
CA PRO A 102 -13.28 -10.32 -4.79
C PRO A 102 -13.68 -10.13 -3.33
N ASN A 103 -14.53 -11.00 -2.80
CA ASN A 103 -14.86 -11.03 -1.37
C ASN A 103 -13.74 -11.64 -0.51
N ILE A 104 -12.77 -12.33 -1.11
CA ILE A 104 -11.58 -12.88 -0.46
C ILE A 104 -10.35 -12.03 -0.80
N ASP A 105 -10.10 -11.82 -2.10
CA ASP A 105 -8.97 -11.03 -2.59
C ASP A 105 -9.42 -9.91 -3.53
N ARG A 106 -9.37 -8.70 -3.03
CA ARG A 106 -9.59 -7.45 -3.80
C ARG A 106 -8.32 -6.63 -3.96
N PHE A 107 -7.17 -7.14 -3.54
CA PHE A 107 -5.94 -6.38 -3.39
C PHE A 107 -4.78 -6.84 -4.27
N SER A 108 -4.79 -8.09 -4.73
CA SER A 108 -3.77 -8.57 -5.68
C SER A 108 -3.89 -7.85 -7.02
N PHE A 109 -2.75 -7.49 -7.61
CA PHE A 109 -2.70 -6.77 -8.88
C PHE A 109 -1.41 -7.07 -9.65
N SER A 110 -1.35 -6.61 -10.89
CA SER A 110 -0.13 -6.56 -11.71
C SER A 110 -0.01 -5.22 -12.43
N SER A 111 1.20 -4.86 -12.82
CA SER A 111 1.52 -3.69 -13.64
C SER A 111 2.70 -3.97 -14.57
N ALA A 112 2.98 -3.06 -15.51
CA ALA A 112 4.27 -3.09 -16.22
C ALA A 112 5.43 -2.90 -15.22
N ILE A 113 6.61 -3.46 -15.52
CA ILE A 113 7.80 -3.33 -14.66
C ILE A 113 8.17 -1.86 -14.50
N GLU A 114 8.16 -1.08 -15.58
CA GLU A 114 8.50 0.34 -15.54
C GLU A 114 7.55 1.15 -14.64
N GLU A 115 6.26 0.79 -14.61
CA GLU A 115 5.29 1.41 -13.69
C GLU A 115 5.54 0.98 -12.24
N ALA A 116 5.98 -0.27 -12.04
CA ALA A 116 6.34 -0.78 -10.73
C ALA A 116 7.58 -0.07 -10.18
N ASP A 117 8.63 0.07 -11.00
CA ASP A 117 9.88 0.75 -10.65
C ASP A 117 9.63 2.22 -10.30
N ALA A 118 8.89 2.93 -11.14
CA ALA A 118 8.51 4.33 -10.89
C ALA A 118 7.72 4.50 -9.58
N ARG A 119 6.85 3.53 -9.26
CA ARG A 119 6.09 3.54 -8.01
C ARG A 119 6.98 3.33 -6.78
N GLU A 120 7.96 2.45 -6.87
CA GLU A 120 8.87 2.14 -5.75
C GLU A 120 9.81 3.31 -5.45
N THR A 121 10.27 4.02 -6.47
CA THR A 121 11.11 5.22 -6.32
C THR A 121 10.32 6.49 -5.99
N GLY A 122 8.98 6.46 -6.12
CA GLY A 122 8.13 7.65 -6.00
C GLY A 122 8.22 8.57 -7.22
N GLU A 123 8.85 8.14 -8.33
CA GLU A 123 8.87 8.87 -9.57
C GLU A 123 7.54 8.71 -10.32
N ALA A 124 7.05 9.77 -10.92
CA ALA A 124 5.87 9.75 -11.77
C ALA A 124 6.02 10.73 -12.93
N PHE A 125 5.58 10.32 -14.13
CA PHE A 125 5.42 11.25 -15.24
C PHE A 125 3.97 11.76 -15.25
N ASP A 126 3.75 12.90 -14.57
CA ASP A 126 2.41 13.41 -14.27
C ASP A 126 2.38 14.93 -14.12
N VAL A 127 1.20 15.48 -13.94
CA VAL A 127 0.97 16.90 -13.60
C VAL A 127 0.96 17.16 -12.08
N GLY A 128 0.90 16.12 -11.25
CA GLY A 128 1.01 16.21 -9.78
C GLY A 128 -0.26 16.59 -9.07
N ILE A 129 -1.43 16.22 -9.58
CA ILE A 129 -2.72 16.46 -8.90
C ILE A 129 -3.28 15.14 -8.33
N HIS A 130 -3.58 15.13 -7.04
CA HIS A 130 -4.32 14.05 -6.40
C HIS A 130 -5.80 14.43 -6.31
N TRP A 131 -6.62 13.72 -7.04
CA TRP A 131 -8.06 13.94 -7.08
C TRP A 131 -8.81 13.03 -6.11
N VAL A 132 -9.87 13.54 -5.53
CA VAL A 132 -10.85 12.75 -4.75
C VAL A 132 -12.25 13.02 -5.27
N ASN A 133 -13.07 11.98 -5.33
CA ASN A 133 -14.48 12.12 -5.65
C ASN A 133 -15.25 12.51 -4.38
N ALA A 134 -15.64 13.76 -4.28
CA ALA A 134 -16.48 14.30 -3.22
C ALA A 134 -17.98 14.17 -3.52
N GLY A 135 -18.34 13.59 -4.66
CA GLY A 135 -19.70 13.28 -5.07
C GLY A 135 -20.05 11.80 -4.88
N SER A 136 -21.10 11.34 -5.54
CA SER A 136 -21.45 9.92 -5.61
C SER A 136 -20.83 9.25 -6.86
N SER A 137 -20.90 7.92 -6.94
CA SER A 137 -20.51 7.19 -8.15
C SER A 137 -21.36 7.54 -9.38
N ALA A 138 -22.64 7.85 -9.17
CA ALA A 138 -23.56 8.25 -10.24
C ALA A 138 -23.40 9.72 -10.66
N ALA A 139 -22.91 10.58 -9.75
CA ALA A 139 -22.69 12.00 -9.97
C ALA A 139 -21.33 12.41 -9.35
N PRO A 140 -20.20 12.06 -9.98
CA PRO A 140 -18.89 12.31 -9.43
C PRO A 140 -18.59 13.82 -9.41
N LEU A 141 -18.08 14.28 -8.27
CA LEU A 141 -17.59 15.63 -8.05
C LEU A 141 -16.11 15.56 -7.71
N TRP A 142 -15.26 15.74 -8.70
CA TRP A 142 -13.83 15.66 -8.51
C TRP A 142 -13.27 16.94 -7.89
N ARG A 143 -12.59 16.78 -6.76
CA ARG A 143 -11.93 17.87 -6.06
C ARG A 143 -10.45 17.55 -5.86
N VAL A 144 -9.62 18.58 -5.84
CA VAL A 144 -8.19 18.44 -5.54
C VAL A 144 -8.02 18.16 -4.06
N ALA A 145 -7.48 17.00 -3.73
CA ALA A 145 -7.14 16.62 -2.36
C ALA A 145 -5.74 17.12 -1.96
N ARG A 146 -4.78 16.99 -2.88
CA ARG A 146 -3.39 17.41 -2.70
C ARG A 146 -2.77 17.73 -4.06
N VAL A 147 -1.76 18.58 -4.03
CA VAL A 147 -0.90 18.87 -5.18
C VAL A 147 0.55 18.60 -4.77
N GLU A 148 1.31 17.93 -5.63
CA GLU A 148 2.74 17.71 -5.39
C GLU A 148 3.49 19.05 -5.44
N PRO A 149 4.34 19.38 -4.45
CA PRO A 149 4.93 20.72 -4.32
C PRO A 149 5.74 21.17 -5.52
N ALA A 150 6.53 20.28 -6.13
CA ALA A 150 7.39 20.59 -7.27
C ALA A 150 6.78 20.11 -8.61
N SER A 151 5.48 20.28 -8.80
CA SER A 151 4.75 19.76 -9.96
C SER A 151 4.27 20.87 -10.89
N PRO A 152 3.95 20.53 -12.16
CA PRO A 152 3.29 21.46 -13.08
C PRO A 152 2.00 22.08 -12.53
N ALA A 153 1.23 21.30 -11.75
CA ALA A 153 0.01 21.80 -11.10
C ALA A 153 0.30 22.84 -10.04
N ALA A 154 1.33 22.61 -9.20
CA ALA A 154 1.73 23.56 -8.17
C ALA A 154 2.18 24.89 -8.79
N PHE A 155 3.02 24.84 -9.84
CA PHE A 155 3.49 26.02 -10.56
C PHE A 155 2.35 26.78 -11.27
N SER A 156 1.29 26.08 -11.65
CA SER A 156 0.06 26.68 -12.23
C SER A 156 -0.91 27.18 -11.16
N GLY A 157 -0.55 27.07 -9.89
CA GLY A 157 -1.34 27.57 -8.77
C GLY A 157 -2.59 26.78 -8.44
N ILE A 158 -2.70 25.52 -8.88
CA ILE A 158 -3.77 24.61 -8.46
C ILE A 158 -3.61 24.28 -6.97
N ARG A 159 -4.71 24.16 -6.24
CA ARG A 159 -4.73 24.01 -4.78
C ARG A 159 -5.75 22.98 -4.33
N ARG A 160 -5.54 22.45 -3.12
CA ARG A 160 -6.55 21.69 -2.40
C ARG A 160 -7.89 22.43 -2.40
N GLY A 161 -8.97 21.70 -2.64
CA GLY A 161 -10.33 22.21 -2.68
C GLY A 161 -10.79 22.69 -4.05
N ASP A 162 -9.89 22.95 -5.02
CA ASP A 162 -10.29 23.24 -6.39
C ASP A 162 -11.17 22.11 -6.92
N THR A 163 -12.29 22.48 -7.56
CA THR A 163 -13.28 21.52 -8.05
C THR A 163 -13.25 21.47 -9.56
N LEU A 164 -13.08 20.26 -10.12
CA LEU A 164 -13.11 20.07 -11.58
C LEU A 164 -14.45 20.52 -12.15
N SER A 165 -14.43 21.35 -13.18
CA SER A 165 -15.60 21.78 -13.93
C SER A 165 -15.55 21.19 -15.33
N GLY A 166 -16.43 20.23 -15.60
CA GLY A 166 -16.47 19.54 -16.89
C GLY A 166 -15.49 18.38 -17.02
N LYS A 167 -15.06 18.10 -18.25
CA LYS A 167 -14.13 16.99 -18.57
C LYS A 167 -12.72 17.50 -18.74
N VAL A 168 -11.75 16.68 -18.38
CA VAL A 168 -10.37 16.89 -18.77
C VAL A 168 -10.23 16.46 -20.23
N SER A 169 -9.71 17.34 -21.07
CA SER A 169 -9.34 17.02 -22.46
C SER A 169 -7.82 16.90 -22.58
N THR A 170 -7.37 16.01 -23.46
CA THR A 170 -5.98 15.85 -23.80
C THR A 170 -5.75 16.33 -25.22
N ASN A 171 -4.78 17.21 -25.44
CA ASN A 171 -4.38 17.66 -26.76
C ASN A 171 -2.94 17.26 -27.02
N LEU A 172 -2.70 16.69 -28.21
CA LEU A 172 -1.35 16.41 -28.72
C LEU A 172 -0.96 17.59 -29.62
N TYR A 173 0.07 18.32 -29.22
CA TYR A 173 0.66 19.39 -30.01
C TYR A 173 1.97 18.89 -30.63
N SER A 174 2.07 18.92 -31.96
CA SER A 174 3.23 18.57 -32.80
C SER A 174 3.20 17.17 -33.42
N ASN A 175 3.45 17.13 -34.71
CA ASN A 175 3.53 15.89 -35.52
C ASN A 175 4.91 15.21 -35.42
N THR A 176 5.93 15.87 -34.87
CA THR A 176 7.31 15.36 -34.80
C THR A 176 7.71 14.91 -33.38
N THR A 177 7.11 15.53 -32.34
CA THR A 177 7.30 15.12 -30.94
C THR A 177 5.97 15.33 -30.23
N PRO A 178 5.13 14.29 -30.11
CA PRO A 178 3.83 14.42 -29.47
C PRO A 178 3.99 14.91 -28.03
N THR A 179 3.53 16.11 -27.72
CA THR A 179 3.51 16.64 -26.36
C THR A 179 2.10 16.60 -25.87
N LEU A 180 1.86 15.79 -24.83
CA LEU A 180 0.56 15.66 -24.18
C LEU A 180 0.32 16.87 -23.28
N PHE A 181 -0.83 17.52 -23.42
CA PHE A 181 -1.31 18.55 -22.50
C PHE A 181 -2.66 18.13 -21.92
N TYR A 182 -2.84 18.37 -20.62
CA TYR A 182 -4.11 18.24 -19.95
C TYR A 182 -4.78 19.61 -19.83
N ASN A 183 -5.94 19.77 -20.49
CA ASN A 183 -6.72 21.00 -20.45
C ASN A 183 -8.01 20.73 -19.67
N PHE A 184 -8.26 21.56 -18.68
CA PHE A 184 -9.49 21.47 -17.91
C PHE A 184 -9.86 22.82 -17.28
N SER A 185 -11.12 22.99 -16.97
CA SER A 185 -11.61 24.09 -16.17
C SER A 185 -11.87 23.63 -14.74
N TYR A 186 -11.66 24.50 -13.79
CA TYR A 186 -11.93 24.23 -12.38
C TYR A 186 -12.54 25.44 -11.68
N LEU A 187 -13.29 25.18 -10.61
CA LEU A 187 -13.90 26.18 -9.78
C LEU A 187 -13.09 26.38 -8.51
N ARG A 188 -12.79 27.63 -8.18
CA ARG A 188 -12.21 28.07 -6.92
C ARG A 188 -13.04 29.22 -6.36
N ASN A 189 -13.66 29.04 -5.21
CA ASN A 189 -14.52 30.05 -4.57
C ASN A 189 -15.60 30.59 -5.52
N GLY A 190 -16.18 29.70 -6.36
CA GLY A 190 -17.19 30.05 -7.37
C GLY A 190 -16.63 30.69 -8.66
N GLN A 191 -15.35 31.01 -8.74
CA GLN A 191 -14.71 31.53 -9.94
C GLN A 191 -14.26 30.39 -10.85
N LEU A 192 -14.62 30.45 -12.14
CA LEU A 192 -14.17 29.52 -13.17
C LEU A 192 -12.76 29.90 -13.64
N LEU A 193 -11.82 28.98 -13.49
CA LEU A 193 -10.44 29.08 -13.91
C LEU A 193 -10.11 27.99 -14.92
N GLN A 194 -9.01 28.15 -15.65
CA GLN A 194 -8.54 27.19 -16.65
C GLN A 194 -7.11 26.77 -16.35
N ALA A 195 -6.79 25.53 -16.62
CA ALA A 195 -5.46 24.97 -16.56
C ALA A 195 -5.10 24.30 -17.89
N ASN A 196 -3.84 24.49 -18.30
CA ASN A 196 -3.22 23.80 -19.41
C ASN A 196 -1.88 23.27 -18.90
N LEU A 197 -1.82 21.99 -18.58
CA LEU A 197 -0.69 21.37 -17.89
C LEU A 197 0.01 20.37 -18.78
N ARG A 198 1.32 20.50 -18.87
CA ARG A 198 2.20 19.51 -19.47
C ARG A 198 2.72 18.58 -18.38
N PRO A 199 2.58 17.24 -18.49
CA PRO A 199 3.21 16.30 -17.59
C PRO A 199 4.73 16.46 -17.59
N ALA A 200 5.33 16.24 -16.44
CA ALA A 200 6.77 16.22 -16.25
C ALA A 200 7.15 15.03 -15.36
N SER A 201 8.43 14.64 -15.38
CA SER A 201 8.94 13.76 -14.34
C SER A 201 8.92 14.52 -13.01
N ILE A 202 8.21 13.97 -12.04
CA ILE A 202 8.08 14.52 -10.67
C ILE A 202 8.42 13.41 -9.68
N PHE A 203 9.05 13.80 -8.58
CA PHE A 203 9.18 12.94 -7.42
C PHE A 203 8.08 13.30 -6.43
N GLU A 204 7.33 12.28 -6.03
CA GLU A 204 6.31 12.47 -5.02
C GLU A 204 6.96 12.65 -3.66
N ASP A 205 6.53 13.69 -2.94
CA ASP A 205 6.99 13.96 -1.59
C ASP A 205 6.20 13.09 -0.60
N PRO A 206 6.83 12.04 -0.01
CA PRO A 206 6.13 11.12 0.87
C PRO A 206 5.85 11.71 2.26
N VAL A 207 6.57 12.75 2.68
CA VAL A 207 6.45 13.33 4.02
C VAL A 207 6.31 14.85 3.90
N GLY A 208 5.13 15.35 4.18
CA GLY A 208 4.87 16.79 4.17
C GLY A 208 5.63 17.53 5.27
N GLN A 209 5.68 18.85 5.14
CA GLN A 209 6.32 19.70 6.15
C GLN A 209 5.67 19.52 7.52
N GLY A 210 6.49 19.19 8.52
CA GLY A 210 6.06 19.10 9.91
C GLY A 210 5.71 20.48 10.50
N ILE A 211 4.59 20.57 11.20
CA ILE A 211 4.10 21.79 11.84
C ILE A 211 3.98 21.56 13.35
N VAL A 212 4.41 22.54 14.15
CA VAL A 212 4.16 22.53 15.60
C VAL A 212 3.07 23.53 15.94
N LEU A 213 1.98 23.03 16.51
CA LEU A 213 0.80 23.79 16.91
C LEU A 213 0.75 23.93 18.42
N ASN A 214 0.33 25.11 18.91
CA ASN A 214 0.03 25.30 20.34
C ASN A 214 -1.45 24.99 20.61
N ASN A 215 -1.74 24.12 21.57
CA ASN A 215 -3.09 23.75 21.97
C ASN A 215 -3.19 23.70 23.51
N ASN A 216 -3.80 24.72 24.12
CA ASN A 216 -3.92 24.87 25.57
C ASN A 216 -2.59 24.67 26.32
N ALA A 217 -1.58 25.45 25.99
CA ALA A 217 -0.21 25.40 26.51
C ALA A 217 0.59 24.14 26.18
N ARG A 218 0.01 23.16 25.47
CA ARG A 218 0.74 21.97 24.95
C ARG A 218 1.20 22.21 23.52
N LYS A 219 2.35 21.65 23.16
CA LYS A 219 2.86 21.63 21.80
C LYS A 219 2.46 20.34 21.11
N ILE A 220 1.77 20.46 20.00
CA ILE A 220 1.25 19.35 19.20
C ILE A 220 1.99 19.33 17.86
N GLY A 221 2.64 18.22 17.52
CA GLY A 221 3.15 17.98 16.18
C GLY A 221 2.01 17.64 15.23
N TYR A 222 2.02 18.18 14.03
CA TYR A 222 1.21 17.73 12.91
C TYR A 222 2.16 17.34 11.77
N LEU A 223 2.00 16.13 11.24
CA LEU A 223 2.81 15.60 10.15
C LEU A 223 1.92 14.94 9.11
N GLY A 224 1.94 15.43 7.88
CA GLY A 224 1.38 14.73 6.72
C GLY A 224 2.31 13.61 6.30
N PHE A 225 1.78 12.41 6.09
CA PHE A 225 2.54 11.26 5.62
C PHE A 225 1.78 10.55 4.49
N GLU A 226 2.30 10.65 3.27
CA GLU A 226 1.58 10.36 2.04
C GLU A 226 1.81 8.94 1.51
N SER A 227 3.01 8.36 1.72
CA SER A 227 3.33 7.01 1.28
C SER A 227 4.51 6.41 2.04
N HIS A 228 4.48 5.08 2.21
CA HIS A 228 5.56 4.32 2.82
C HIS A 228 6.60 3.90 1.76
N TYR A 229 7.05 4.81 0.90
CA TYR A 229 8.14 4.55 -0.05
C TYR A 229 9.50 4.64 0.62
N GLY A 230 10.53 4.08 -0.02
CA GLY A 230 11.88 4.01 0.54
C GLY A 230 12.44 5.39 0.92
N ASN A 231 12.20 6.40 0.09
CA ASN A 231 12.62 7.79 0.32
C ASN A 231 11.90 8.50 1.49
N ALA A 232 10.89 7.89 2.11
CA ALA A 232 10.21 8.45 3.28
C ALA A 232 11.03 8.34 4.56
N GLN A 233 11.96 7.37 4.68
CA GLN A 233 12.63 7.07 5.93
C GLN A 233 13.41 8.26 6.48
N ASP A 234 14.30 8.85 5.67
CA ASP A 234 15.12 9.99 6.09
C ASP A 234 14.25 11.18 6.46
N GLN A 235 13.25 11.50 5.65
CA GLN A 235 12.34 12.62 5.89
C GLN A 235 11.52 12.44 7.18
N LEU A 236 11.06 11.21 7.49
CA LEU A 236 10.36 10.90 8.75
C LEU A 236 11.28 11.10 9.95
N ILE A 237 12.52 10.60 9.88
CA ILE A 237 13.49 10.72 10.96
C ILE A 237 13.81 12.21 11.21
N GLU A 238 14.12 12.98 10.17
CA GLU A 238 14.41 14.42 10.27
C GLU A 238 13.23 15.20 10.82
N SER A 239 12.02 14.97 10.31
CA SER A 239 10.80 15.66 10.75
C SER A 239 10.52 15.39 12.23
N LEU A 240 10.57 14.14 12.67
CA LEU A 240 10.31 13.77 14.05
C LEU A 240 11.44 14.22 14.99
N GLN A 241 12.69 14.23 14.54
CA GLN A 241 13.82 14.79 15.29
C GLN A 241 13.63 16.29 15.52
N SER A 242 13.23 17.05 14.50
CA SER A 242 12.92 18.46 14.61
C SER A 242 11.75 18.73 15.56
N MET A 243 10.70 17.92 15.50
CA MET A 243 9.56 18.03 16.41
C MET A 243 9.94 17.68 17.86
N ALA A 244 10.76 16.66 18.09
CA ALA A 244 11.27 16.31 19.40
C ALA A 244 12.09 17.44 20.02
N GLN A 245 12.96 18.10 19.23
CA GLN A 245 13.74 19.27 19.66
C GLN A 245 12.86 20.47 20.01
N GLN A 246 11.72 20.62 19.35
CA GLN A 246 10.72 21.64 19.65
C GLN A 246 9.86 21.30 20.88
N GLY A 247 9.99 20.10 21.42
CA GLY A 247 9.32 19.66 22.63
C GLY A 247 7.82 19.41 22.45
N ILE A 248 7.43 18.71 21.36
CA ILE A 248 6.04 18.28 21.20
C ILE A 248 5.67 17.24 22.27
N GLU A 249 4.43 17.27 22.70
CA GLU A 249 3.86 16.38 23.72
C GLU A 249 2.89 15.37 23.14
N GLU A 250 2.30 15.67 21.99
CA GLU A 250 1.37 14.84 21.25
C GLU A 250 1.60 14.97 19.74
N LEU A 251 1.19 13.97 18.98
CA LEU A 251 1.32 13.95 17.51
C LEU A 251 -0.04 13.71 16.85
N VAL A 252 -0.32 14.51 15.82
CA VAL A 252 -1.33 14.22 14.81
C VAL A 252 -0.60 13.77 13.55
N LEU A 253 -0.80 12.53 13.17
CA LEU A 253 -0.27 11.94 11.94
C LEU A 253 -1.38 11.87 10.90
N ASP A 254 -1.23 12.58 9.79
CA ASP A 254 -2.23 12.65 8.74
C ASP A 254 -1.95 11.58 7.67
N LEU A 255 -2.69 10.48 7.70
CA LEU A 255 -2.62 9.35 6.78
C LEU A 255 -3.79 9.29 5.80
N ARG A 256 -4.55 10.36 5.63
CA ARG A 256 -5.83 10.35 4.87
C ARG A 256 -5.75 9.75 3.48
N TYR A 257 -4.64 9.91 2.79
CA TYR A 257 -4.47 9.42 1.42
C TYR A 257 -3.32 8.40 1.29
N ASN A 258 -2.76 7.98 2.41
CA ASN A 258 -1.65 7.04 2.44
C ASN A 258 -2.13 5.60 2.27
N SER A 259 -1.98 5.06 1.08
CA SER A 259 -2.37 3.70 0.74
C SER A 259 -1.38 2.61 1.20
N GLY A 260 -0.33 2.98 1.94
CA GLY A 260 0.70 2.06 2.42
C GLY A 260 2.00 2.13 1.64
N GLY A 261 2.69 1.01 1.55
CA GLY A 261 4.00 0.81 0.95
C GLY A 261 4.83 -0.18 1.77
N TYR A 262 6.11 0.10 2.01
CA TYR A 262 7.01 -0.79 2.73
C TYR A 262 6.69 -0.89 4.23
N LEU A 263 6.62 -2.12 4.73
CA LEU A 263 6.38 -2.40 6.16
C LEU A 263 7.53 -1.92 7.05
N TYR A 264 8.78 -1.92 6.55
CA TYR A 264 9.90 -1.45 7.33
C TYR A 264 9.83 0.06 7.62
N ILE A 265 9.25 0.86 6.71
CA ILE A 265 8.98 2.29 6.95
C ILE A 265 7.95 2.46 8.07
N ALA A 266 6.87 1.65 8.05
CA ALA A 266 5.89 1.65 9.14
C ALA A 266 6.53 1.22 10.48
N SER A 267 7.42 0.22 10.47
CA SER A 267 8.15 -0.23 11.65
C SER A 267 9.11 0.84 12.19
N THR A 268 9.84 1.53 11.31
CA THR A 268 10.75 2.64 11.68
C THR A 268 9.95 3.78 12.31
N LEU A 269 8.84 4.18 11.70
CA LEU A 269 7.96 5.20 12.27
C LEU A 269 7.37 4.76 13.62
N ALA A 270 6.86 3.54 13.71
CA ALA A 270 6.35 2.99 14.97
C ALA A 270 7.41 2.96 16.07
N SER A 271 8.68 2.69 15.72
CA SER A 271 9.80 2.70 16.66
C SER A 271 10.02 4.09 17.27
N MET A 272 9.91 5.16 16.48
CA MET A 272 10.05 6.54 16.96
C MET A 272 8.89 6.98 17.85
N LEU A 273 7.72 6.35 17.70
CA LEU A 273 6.49 6.65 18.45
C LEU A 273 6.24 5.72 19.66
N THR A 274 7.08 4.71 19.85
CA THR A 274 6.98 3.76 20.95
C THR A 274 7.85 4.22 22.13
N PRO A 275 7.33 4.22 23.37
CA PRO A 275 8.12 4.61 24.54
C PRO A 275 9.39 3.76 24.70
N LEU A 276 10.53 4.41 25.02
CA LEU A 276 11.84 3.76 25.12
C LEU A 276 11.89 2.51 26.00
N PRO A 277 11.22 2.45 27.19
CA PRO A 277 11.23 1.23 28.00
C PRO A 277 10.58 0.03 27.29
N VAL A 278 9.53 0.26 26.48
CA VAL A 278 8.90 -0.78 25.67
C VAL A 278 9.84 -1.18 24.53
N LEU A 279 10.41 -0.19 23.86
CA LEU A 279 11.29 -0.39 22.70
C LEU A 279 12.55 -1.21 23.06
N GLN A 280 13.09 -1.04 24.26
CA GLN A 280 14.24 -1.79 24.75
C GLN A 280 14.00 -3.31 24.87
N THR A 281 12.75 -3.74 24.91
CA THR A 281 12.38 -5.17 24.86
C THR A 281 12.38 -5.75 23.45
N LEU A 282 12.65 -4.93 22.42
CA LEU A 282 12.60 -5.27 20.99
C LEU A 282 11.28 -5.98 20.63
N PRO A 283 10.13 -5.37 20.91
CA PRO A 283 8.83 -6.01 20.73
C PRO A 283 8.55 -6.26 19.25
N GLU A 284 7.70 -7.23 18.98
CA GLU A 284 7.21 -7.47 17.62
C GLU A 284 6.34 -6.30 17.17
N PHE A 285 6.67 -5.74 16.01
CA PHE A 285 5.81 -4.81 15.32
C PHE A 285 4.72 -5.56 14.55
N ILE A 286 5.16 -6.52 13.72
CA ILE A 286 4.29 -7.36 12.93
C ILE A 286 4.95 -8.73 12.73
N ARG A 287 4.15 -9.79 12.88
CA ARG A 287 4.50 -11.15 12.50
C ARG A 287 3.73 -11.53 11.25
N LEU A 288 4.42 -12.10 10.27
CA LEU A 288 3.83 -12.52 9.00
C LEU A 288 3.33 -13.95 9.09
N GLN A 289 2.10 -14.17 8.63
CA GLN A 289 1.45 -15.47 8.54
C GLN A 289 1.22 -15.81 7.06
N PRO A 290 2.15 -16.48 6.39
CA PRO A 290 2.00 -16.92 5.01
C PRO A 290 1.12 -18.17 4.88
N ASN A 291 0.87 -18.63 3.65
CA ASN A 291 0.30 -19.95 3.43
C ASN A 291 1.24 -21.06 3.90
N ALA A 292 0.68 -22.28 4.10
CA ALA A 292 1.42 -23.42 4.62
C ALA A 292 2.52 -23.96 3.68
N LYS A 293 2.48 -23.61 2.38
CA LYS A 293 3.45 -24.05 1.38
C LYS A 293 4.66 -23.15 1.25
N LEU A 294 4.57 -21.90 1.74
CA LEU A 294 5.68 -20.96 1.68
C LEU A 294 6.85 -21.48 2.50
N THR A 295 8.01 -21.54 1.86
CA THR A 295 9.23 -22.04 2.45
C THR A 295 9.69 -21.21 3.67
N THR A 296 10.50 -21.81 4.49
CA THR A 296 10.94 -21.38 5.83
C THR A 296 11.44 -19.94 5.97
N SER A 297 11.85 -19.27 4.90
CA SER A 297 12.29 -17.86 4.94
C SER A 297 11.18 -16.87 5.31
N TYR A 298 9.91 -17.20 5.02
CA TYR A 298 8.74 -16.41 5.39
C TYR A 298 8.02 -16.93 6.64
N GLN A 299 8.13 -18.23 6.92
CA GLN A 299 7.54 -18.82 8.12
C GLN A 299 8.26 -18.27 9.33
N ASN A 300 7.55 -17.50 10.17
CA ASN A 300 8.06 -16.79 11.34
C ASN A 300 8.82 -15.48 11.04
N ALA A 301 8.66 -14.89 9.86
CA ALA A 301 9.20 -13.56 9.61
C ALA A 301 8.53 -12.53 10.54
N VAL A 302 9.34 -11.88 11.34
CA VAL A 302 8.90 -10.88 12.33
C VAL A 302 9.70 -9.61 12.12
N LEU A 303 9.00 -8.49 11.87
CA LEU A 303 9.60 -7.17 12.01
C LEU A 303 9.47 -6.74 13.47
N ARG A 304 10.59 -6.30 14.05
CA ARG A 304 10.64 -5.81 15.42
C ARG A 304 10.80 -4.31 15.46
N LEU A 305 10.28 -3.68 16.49
CA LEU A 305 10.60 -2.29 16.80
C LEU A 305 12.01 -2.22 17.38
N SER A 306 12.73 -1.13 17.10
CA SER A 306 14.12 -0.96 17.48
C SER A 306 14.45 0.51 17.75
N PRO A 307 15.32 0.83 18.71
CA PRO A 307 15.77 2.20 18.93
C PRO A 307 16.74 2.70 17.84
N VAL A 308 17.13 1.83 16.90
CA VAL A 308 18.04 2.14 15.80
C VAL A 308 17.43 1.76 14.46
N VAL A 309 17.92 2.39 13.40
CA VAL A 309 17.58 2.04 12.01
C VAL A 309 18.03 0.60 11.76
N GLN A 310 17.09 -0.26 11.40
CA GLN A 310 17.35 -1.68 11.09
C GLN A 310 17.47 -1.92 9.58
N TYR A 311 16.67 -1.22 8.79
CA TYR A 311 16.59 -1.36 7.33
C TYR A 311 16.94 -0.03 6.68
N VAL A 312 17.84 -0.02 5.73
CA VAL A 312 18.34 1.23 5.13
C VAL A 312 17.53 1.60 3.89
N GLY A 313 17.03 0.63 3.12
CA GLY A 313 16.28 0.90 1.88
C GLY A 313 17.03 1.88 0.97
N ASP A 314 16.32 2.89 0.50
CA ASP A 314 16.86 3.99 -0.30
C ASP A 314 17.35 5.17 0.57
N SER A 315 17.52 4.97 1.88
CA SER A 315 18.01 6.00 2.78
C SER A 315 19.44 6.39 2.43
N ALA A 316 19.68 7.69 2.26
CA ALA A 316 20.99 8.25 1.95
C ALA A 316 21.68 8.86 3.18
N VAL A 317 20.92 9.19 4.23
CA VAL A 317 21.39 9.95 5.40
C VAL A 317 21.57 9.06 6.61
N PHE A 318 20.57 8.23 6.93
CA PHE A 318 20.59 7.39 8.13
C PHE A 318 20.94 5.94 7.78
N THR A 319 22.11 5.51 8.22
CA THR A 319 22.60 4.13 8.00
C THR A 319 22.10 3.17 9.08
N ALA A 320 22.21 1.87 8.84
CA ALA A 320 21.89 0.85 9.85
C ALA A 320 22.67 1.10 11.15
N GLY A 321 21.98 1.00 12.29
CA GLY A 321 22.53 1.32 13.61
C GLY A 321 22.43 2.80 14.00
N SER A 322 22.03 3.71 13.12
CA SER A 322 21.76 5.12 13.47
C SER A 322 20.62 5.19 14.50
N MET A 323 20.80 5.97 15.56
CA MET A 323 19.77 6.14 16.60
C MET A 323 18.54 6.84 16.04
N LEU A 324 17.37 6.30 16.31
CA LEU A 324 16.09 6.91 15.97
C LEU A 324 15.68 7.94 17.05
N PRO A 325 15.14 9.11 16.66
CA PRO A 325 14.60 10.06 17.62
C PRO A 325 13.44 9.43 18.39
N GLN A 326 13.38 9.69 19.68
CA GLN A 326 12.31 9.22 20.56
C GLN A 326 11.42 10.40 20.96
N LEU A 327 10.13 10.31 20.68
CA LEU A 327 9.18 11.33 21.07
C LEU A 327 8.58 11.00 22.45
N PRO A 328 8.51 11.98 23.37
CA PRO A 328 7.94 11.77 24.69
C PRO A 328 6.41 11.78 24.67
N ILE A 329 5.79 11.17 23.66
CA ILE A 329 4.34 11.18 23.45
C ILE A 329 3.68 9.99 24.15
N LYS A 330 2.47 10.19 24.66
CA LYS A 330 1.67 9.16 25.32
C LYS A 330 0.64 8.52 24.40
N ARG A 331 0.26 9.24 23.36
CA ARG A 331 -0.78 8.85 22.40
C ARG A 331 -0.55 9.51 21.06
N VAL A 332 -1.05 8.86 20.03
CA VAL A 332 -0.99 9.33 18.64
C VAL A 332 -2.41 9.51 18.13
N TYR A 333 -2.65 10.62 17.45
CA TYR A 333 -3.89 10.85 16.68
C TYR A 333 -3.60 10.62 15.21
N VAL A 334 -4.40 9.80 14.57
CA VAL A 334 -4.24 9.47 13.15
C VAL A 334 -5.46 9.96 12.40
N LEU A 335 -5.25 10.87 11.43
CA LEU A 335 -6.32 11.29 10.52
C LEU A 335 -6.45 10.27 9.41
N THR A 336 -7.67 9.77 9.18
CA THR A 336 -7.95 8.63 8.28
C THR A 336 -9.04 8.92 7.26
N THR A 337 -8.97 8.22 6.12
CA THR A 337 -10.06 8.06 5.14
C THR A 337 -10.09 6.61 4.66
N GLY A 338 -11.05 6.25 3.82
CA GLY A 338 -11.08 4.95 3.15
C GLY A 338 -9.86 4.67 2.24
N ALA A 339 -9.01 5.65 1.99
CA ALA A 339 -7.74 5.48 1.27
C ALA A 339 -6.55 5.16 2.20
N THR A 340 -6.71 5.31 3.52
CA THR A 340 -5.72 4.88 4.53
C THR A 340 -5.66 3.36 4.55
N CYS A 341 -4.53 2.75 4.14
CA CYS A 341 -4.52 1.34 3.79
C CYS A 341 -3.19 0.63 4.13
N SER A 342 -3.25 -0.69 4.33
CA SER A 342 -2.09 -1.59 4.31
C SER A 342 -1.01 -1.22 5.34
N ALA A 343 0.20 -0.77 4.94
CA ALA A 343 1.27 -0.39 5.88
C ALA A 343 0.83 0.73 6.84
N SER A 344 -0.08 1.64 6.42
CA SER A 344 -0.70 2.64 7.29
C SER A 344 -1.59 2.00 8.37
N GLU A 345 -2.34 0.97 8.00
CA GLU A 345 -3.15 0.20 8.96
C GLU A 345 -2.26 -0.68 9.85
N SER A 346 -1.17 -1.25 9.28
CA SER A 346 -0.17 -1.99 10.05
C SER A 346 0.53 -1.11 11.09
N LEU A 347 0.77 0.17 10.79
CA LEU A 347 1.28 1.16 11.74
C LEU A 347 0.31 1.34 12.92
N ILE A 348 -0.98 1.55 12.66
CA ILE A 348 -2.02 1.68 13.68
C ILE A 348 -2.09 0.41 14.53
N ASN A 349 -2.16 -0.77 13.88
CA ASN A 349 -2.26 -2.06 14.52
C ASN A 349 -1.02 -2.38 15.37
N GLY A 350 0.17 -2.17 14.84
CA GLY A 350 1.44 -2.43 15.52
C GLY A 350 1.62 -1.56 16.76
N LEU A 351 1.34 -0.25 16.67
CA LEU A 351 1.36 0.66 17.83
C LEU A 351 0.39 0.23 18.94
N ARG A 352 -0.83 -0.15 18.57
CA ARG A 352 -1.80 -0.70 19.53
C ARG A 352 -1.30 -2.00 20.15
N GLY A 353 -0.67 -2.87 19.36
CA GLY A 353 -0.08 -4.14 19.79
C GLY A 353 0.95 -3.98 20.90
N VAL A 354 1.77 -2.93 20.85
CA VAL A 354 2.79 -2.62 21.87
C VAL A 354 2.31 -1.66 22.96
N GLY A 355 1.01 -1.36 23.02
CA GLY A 355 0.39 -0.60 24.11
C GLY A 355 0.40 0.91 23.92
N VAL A 356 0.77 1.44 22.74
CA VAL A 356 0.61 2.85 22.41
C VAL A 356 -0.86 3.15 22.15
N THR A 357 -1.39 4.20 22.79
CA THR A 357 -2.76 4.64 22.54
C THR A 357 -2.86 5.33 21.19
N VAL A 358 -3.69 4.81 20.28
CA VAL A 358 -3.94 5.39 18.97
C VAL A 358 -5.41 5.73 18.79
N HIS A 359 -5.70 7.03 18.63
CA HIS A 359 -7.02 7.56 18.29
C HIS A 359 -7.09 7.84 16.80
N THR A 360 -8.05 7.24 16.11
CA THR A 360 -8.29 7.48 14.68
C THR A 360 -9.42 8.50 14.52
N ILE A 361 -9.22 9.52 13.70
CA ILE A 361 -10.18 10.59 13.45
C ILE A 361 -10.44 10.67 11.95
N GLY A 362 -11.67 10.58 11.55
CA GLY A 362 -11.99 10.66 10.12
C GLY A 362 -12.98 9.60 9.67
N ASP A 363 -12.62 8.83 8.66
CA ASP A 363 -13.44 7.75 8.12
C ASP A 363 -12.80 6.38 8.39
N THR A 364 -13.59 5.32 8.19
CA THR A 364 -13.11 3.93 8.27
C THR A 364 -12.01 3.69 7.24
N THR A 365 -10.95 3.01 7.64
CA THR A 365 -9.82 2.67 6.76
C THR A 365 -10.17 1.57 5.76
N CYS A 366 -9.27 1.24 4.82
CA CYS A 366 -9.59 0.37 3.70
C CYS A 366 -9.78 -1.12 4.05
N GLY A 367 -9.19 -1.60 5.14
CA GLY A 367 -9.31 -2.99 5.57
C GLY A 367 -8.38 -3.96 4.86
N LYS A 368 -7.06 -3.70 4.85
CA LYS A 368 -6.05 -4.59 4.25
C LYS A 368 -5.04 -5.11 5.27
N PRO A 369 -5.36 -6.18 6.05
CA PRO A 369 -4.42 -6.83 6.96
C PRO A 369 -3.41 -7.74 6.23
N TYR A 370 -3.25 -7.59 4.95
CA TYR A 370 -2.49 -8.46 4.06
C TYR A 370 -1.29 -7.75 3.45
N GLY A 371 -0.26 -8.55 3.13
CA GLY A 371 0.91 -8.08 2.41
C GLY A 371 1.32 -8.99 1.25
N MET A 372 2.25 -8.46 0.46
CA MET A 372 2.74 -9.05 -0.78
C MET A 372 4.17 -8.65 -1.03
N SER A 373 4.87 -9.43 -1.82
CA SER A 373 6.14 -9.05 -2.44
C SER A 373 5.96 -8.98 -3.96
N ARG A 374 6.75 -8.13 -4.58
CA ARG A 374 6.82 -8.04 -6.04
C ARG A 374 7.47 -9.29 -6.61
N GLN A 375 6.90 -9.81 -7.70
CA GLN A 375 7.47 -10.86 -8.52
C GLN A 375 7.41 -10.46 -9.98
N ASP A 376 8.57 -10.28 -10.58
CA ASP A 376 8.67 -9.94 -12.00
C ASP A 376 8.73 -11.19 -12.86
N ASN A 377 8.06 -11.13 -14.01
CA ASN A 377 8.19 -12.12 -15.06
C ASN A 377 7.73 -11.55 -16.40
N CYS A 378 8.56 -11.70 -17.43
CA CYS A 378 8.24 -11.34 -18.83
C CYS A 378 7.63 -9.92 -18.97
N GLY A 379 8.28 -8.91 -18.39
CA GLY A 379 7.89 -7.51 -18.50
C GLY A 379 6.71 -7.10 -17.62
N THR A 380 6.22 -8.00 -16.76
CA THR A 380 5.12 -7.73 -15.85
C THR A 380 5.54 -7.97 -14.41
N ALA A 381 5.25 -7.00 -13.54
CA ALA A 381 5.38 -7.11 -12.10
C ALA A 381 4.04 -7.59 -11.50
N TYR A 382 4.07 -8.68 -10.75
CA TYR A 382 2.91 -9.30 -10.10
C TYR A 382 2.99 -9.10 -8.60
N TYR A 383 1.85 -8.82 -7.98
CA TYR A 383 1.71 -8.57 -6.55
C TYR A 383 0.54 -9.41 -5.98
N PRO A 384 0.67 -10.73 -5.91
CA PRO A 384 -0.34 -11.56 -5.23
C PRO A 384 -0.22 -11.39 -3.72
N ILE A 385 -1.32 -11.45 -3.00
CA ILE A 385 -1.30 -11.49 -1.52
C ILE A 385 -0.60 -12.77 -1.06
N GLN A 386 0.41 -12.65 -0.21
CA GLN A 386 1.24 -13.78 0.24
C GLN A 386 1.13 -14.06 1.73
N PHE A 387 0.78 -13.05 2.53
CA PHE A 387 0.71 -13.20 3.97
C PHE A 387 -0.36 -12.30 4.60
N ARG A 388 -0.79 -12.69 5.79
CA ARG A 388 -1.52 -11.85 6.75
C ARG A 388 -0.54 -11.35 7.82
N GLY A 389 -0.69 -10.09 8.25
CA GLY A 389 0.12 -9.52 9.32
C GLY A 389 -0.64 -9.51 10.64
N VAL A 390 -0.01 -9.94 11.73
CA VAL A 390 -0.55 -9.84 13.10
C VAL A 390 0.39 -9.01 13.98
N ASN A 391 -0.15 -8.23 14.92
CA ASN A 391 0.64 -7.43 15.86
C ASN A 391 1.20 -8.29 17.02
N ALA A 392 1.90 -7.65 17.96
CA ALA A 392 2.47 -8.31 19.13
C ALA A 392 1.47 -9.08 20.01
N ARG A 393 0.16 -8.78 19.91
CA ARG A 393 -0.92 -9.49 20.61
C ARG A 393 -1.58 -10.57 19.75
N GLY A 394 -1.13 -10.78 18.52
CA GLY A 394 -1.75 -11.70 17.57
C GLY A 394 -2.99 -11.14 16.87
N GLU A 395 -3.26 -9.83 17.00
CA GLU A 395 -4.45 -9.19 16.43
C GLU A 395 -4.24 -8.77 14.97
N SER A 396 -5.27 -8.96 14.16
CA SER A 396 -5.31 -8.58 12.73
C SER A 396 -6.76 -8.33 12.27
N ASP A 397 -7.63 -7.93 13.19
CA ASP A 397 -9.08 -7.87 12.98
C ASP A 397 -9.52 -6.52 12.39
N PHE A 398 -8.95 -6.19 11.21
CA PHE A 398 -9.29 -4.97 10.49
C PHE A 398 -9.53 -5.21 8.99
N ALA A 399 -10.01 -6.39 8.61
CA ALA A 399 -10.35 -6.67 7.21
C ALA A 399 -11.50 -5.78 6.69
N ASP A 400 -12.33 -5.25 7.59
CA ASP A 400 -13.37 -4.25 7.30
C ASP A 400 -12.91 -2.80 7.58
N GLY A 401 -11.62 -2.60 7.85
CA GLY A 401 -11.02 -1.33 8.23
C GLY A 401 -11.13 -1.02 9.73
N PHE A 402 -10.33 -0.05 10.17
CA PHE A 402 -10.46 0.51 11.52
C PHE A 402 -11.57 1.56 11.53
N THR A 403 -12.62 1.29 12.30
CA THR A 403 -13.64 2.31 12.61
C THR A 403 -12.98 3.45 13.39
N PRO A 404 -13.19 4.72 13.02
CA PRO A 404 -12.55 5.84 13.70
C PRO A 404 -13.09 6.05 15.11
N THR A 405 -12.23 6.55 16.00
CA THR A 405 -12.63 7.04 17.34
C THR A 405 -13.65 8.17 17.23
N CYS A 406 -13.43 9.10 16.27
CA CYS A 406 -14.39 10.15 15.93
C CYS A 406 -14.60 10.16 14.42
N THR A 407 -15.84 9.93 13.99
CA THR A 407 -16.22 10.04 12.57
C THR A 407 -16.34 11.49 12.17
N VAL A 408 -15.47 11.92 11.24
CA VAL A 408 -15.39 13.30 10.72
C VAL A 408 -15.07 13.26 9.23
N PRO A 409 -15.90 13.82 8.36
CA PRO A 409 -15.62 13.85 6.92
C PRO A 409 -14.34 14.62 6.61
N ASP A 410 -13.72 14.30 5.47
CA ASP A 410 -12.58 15.03 4.95
C ASP A 410 -13.00 16.44 4.52
N ASP A 411 -12.31 17.45 5.03
CA ASP A 411 -12.60 18.86 4.78
C ASP A 411 -11.66 19.41 3.69
N LEU A 412 -12.16 19.42 2.47
CA LEU A 412 -11.42 19.94 1.30
C LEU A 412 -11.45 21.47 1.18
N ASP A 413 -12.17 22.17 2.04
CA ASP A 413 -12.30 23.64 1.99
C ASP A 413 -11.18 24.35 2.78
N HIS A 414 -10.49 23.59 3.65
CA HIS A 414 -9.36 24.11 4.42
C HIS A 414 -8.05 23.41 4.03
N PRO A 415 -6.91 24.12 4.10
CA PRO A 415 -5.59 23.51 3.95
C PRO A 415 -5.34 22.44 5.02
N ARG A 416 -4.56 21.42 4.67
CA ARG A 416 -4.09 20.43 5.64
C ARG A 416 -3.15 21.10 6.65
N GLY A 417 -3.29 20.74 7.93
CA GLY A 417 -2.58 21.39 9.03
C GLY A 417 -3.21 22.68 9.54
N ASP A 418 -4.25 23.22 8.89
CA ASP A 418 -5.04 24.31 9.42
C ASP A 418 -5.87 23.86 10.62
N ARG A 419 -5.86 24.61 11.71
CA ARG A 419 -6.62 24.32 12.92
C ARG A 419 -8.15 24.32 12.73
N GLN A 420 -8.64 24.95 11.68
CA GLN A 420 -10.06 24.97 11.31
C GLN A 420 -10.47 23.77 10.45
N GLU A 421 -9.50 23.08 9.86
CA GLU A 421 -9.76 21.85 9.10
C GLU A 421 -10.46 20.81 10.00
N ALA A 422 -11.56 20.25 9.53
CA ALA A 422 -12.51 19.52 10.38
C ALA A 422 -11.91 18.35 11.15
N GLN A 423 -11.07 17.52 10.53
CA GLN A 423 -10.48 16.36 11.19
C GLN A 423 -9.39 16.78 12.19
N LEU A 424 -8.53 17.74 11.84
CA LEU A 424 -7.54 18.26 12.77
C LEU A 424 -8.21 18.96 13.95
N LYS A 425 -9.24 19.76 13.71
CA LYS A 425 -10.04 20.40 14.76
C LYS A 425 -10.67 19.38 15.71
N ALA A 426 -11.19 18.27 15.17
CA ALA A 426 -11.76 17.20 15.95
C ALA A 426 -10.70 16.48 16.80
N ALA A 427 -9.51 16.22 16.24
CA ALA A 427 -8.38 15.67 16.99
C ALA A 427 -7.99 16.58 18.17
N LEU A 428 -7.81 17.88 17.92
CA LEU A 428 -7.47 18.88 18.95
C LEU A 428 -8.56 18.98 20.01
N THR A 429 -9.84 18.88 19.64
CA THR A 429 -10.98 18.87 20.57
C THR A 429 -10.93 17.61 21.45
N HIS A 430 -10.78 16.43 20.83
CA HIS A 430 -10.69 15.17 21.57
C HIS A 430 -9.48 15.13 22.53
N MET A 431 -8.33 15.70 22.11
CA MET A 431 -7.16 15.87 22.99
C MET A 431 -7.48 16.63 24.28
N ASN A 432 -8.34 17.64 24.19
CA ASN A 432 -8.67 18.51 25.31
C ASN A 432 -9.79 17.97 26.19
N THR A 433 -10.78 17.30 25.58
CA THR A 433 -12.04 16.96 26.28
C THR A 433 -12.20 15.45 26.54
N GLY A 434 -11.42 14.61 25.83
CA GLY A 434 -11.62 13.15 25.81
C GLY A 434 -12.88 12.71 25.04
N SER A 435 -13.56 13.64 24.38
CA SER A 435 -14.83 13.37 23.67
C SER A 435 -14.80 13.88 22.24
N CYS A 436 -15.51 13.21 21.35
CA CYS A 436 -15.68 13.67 19.99
C CYS A 436 -16.52 14.95 19.94
N PRO A 437 -16.26 15.87 18.98
CA PRO A 437 -17.14 17.03 18.80
C PRO A 437 -18.56 16.59 18.46
N ALA A 438 -19.56 17.35 18.92
CA ALA A 438 -20.95 17.08 18.62
C ALA A 438 -21.22 17.11 17.09
N SER A 439 -22.03 16.19 16.58
CA SER A 439 -22.28 15.99 15.14
C SER A 439 -22.82 17.24 14.42
N ASN A 440 -23.50 18.14 15.12
CA ASN A 440 -24.00 19.40 14.58
C ASN A 440 -22.93 20.47 14.34
N LEU A 441 -21.69 20.30 14.88
CA LEU A 441 -20.53 21.14 14.56
C LEU A 441 -19.78 20.66 13.30
N ILE A 442 -20.15 19.49 12.76
CA ILE A 442 -19.53 18.80 11.63
C ILE A 442 -20.38 18.98 10.35
N ALA A 443 -21.46 19.79 10.40
CA ALA A 443 -22.39 20.02 9.30
C ALA A 443 -21.79 20.85 8.13
N GLY A 444 -20.69 20.33 7.57
CA GLY A 444 -20.21 20.64 6.24
C GLY A 444 -20.37 19.38 5.39
N ARG A 445 -21.42 19.35 4.58
CA ARG A 445 -21.73 18.39 3.49
C ARG A 445 -21.11 17.00 3.64
N SER A 446 -21.95 15.99 3.86
CA SER A 446 -21.61 14.56 3.79
C SER A 446 -20.66 14.30 2.63
N ALA A 447 -19.41 14.00 2.92
CA ALA A 447 -18.53 13.36 1.96
C ALA A 447 -19.15 11.98 1.69
N ALA A 448 -19.57 11.76 0.45
CA ALA A 448 -19.89 10.42 -0.01
C ALA A 448 -18.69 9.53 0.28
N THR A 449 -18.91 8.39 0.90
CA THR A 449 -17.93 7.33 1.10
C THR A 449 -17.13 7.17 -0.19
N ALA A 450 -15.81 7.36 -0.11
CA ALA A 450 -14.91 7.20 -1.23
C ALA A 450 -14.90 5.71 -1.63
N GLN A 451 -15.86 5.31 -2.44
CA GLN A 451 -15.89 3.97 -3.03
C GLN A 451 -14.79 3.86 -4.07
N MET A 452 -13.92 2.90 -3.85
CA MET A 452 -12.90 2.47 -4.79
C MET A 452 -13.56 1.90 -6.05
N SER A 453 -13.50 2.61 -7.17
CA SER A 453 -13.98 2.11 -8.46
C SER A 453 -12.83 1.52 -9.28
N PRO A 454 -13.01 0.34 -9.96
CA PRO A 454 -12.00 -0.25 -10.82
C PRO A 454 -11.77 0.58 -12.08
N ARG A 455 -10.54 0.56 -12.59
CA ARG A 455 -10.10 1.26 -13.81
C ARG A 455 -10.95 0.88 -15.02
N PRO A 456 -11.39 1.81 -15.84
CA PRO A 456 -11.72 1.55 -17.25
C PRO A 456 -10.47 1.74 -18.11
N SER A 457 -10.16 0.74 -18.91
CA SER A 457 -9.26 0.86 -20.07
C SER A 457 -9.96 1.66 -21.17
N GLY A 458 -9.48 2.85 -21.47
CA GLY A 458 -10.05 3.64 -22.58
C GLY A 458 -9.40 5.03 -22.64
N THR A 459 -9.13 5.49 -23.83
CA THR A 459 -8.42 6.69 -24.29
C THR A 459 -9.06 8.05 -23.89
N GLY A 460 -9.47 8.19 -22.64
CA GLY A 460 -9.96 9.45 -22.10
C GLY A 460 -9.46 9.60 -20.66
N TYR A 461 -8.67 10.64 -20.39
CA TYR A 461 -8.30 10.99 -19.02
C TYR A 461 -9.57 11.39 -18.27
N THR A 462 -10.02 10.50 -17.41
CA THR A 462 -10.96 10.83 -16.33
C THR A 462 -10.10 11.09 -15.11
N PRO A 463 -10.30 12.18 -14.34
CA PRO A 463 -9.65 12.34 -13.05
C PRO A 463 -9.91 11.08 -12.24
N GLN A 464 -8.91 10.27 -12.04
CA GLN A 464 -9.01 9.09 -11.20
C GLN A 464 -8.44 9.48 -9.86
N GLN A 465 -9.16 9.14 -8.80
CA GLN A 465 -8.53 8.99 -7.51
C GLN A 465 -7.37 8.01 -7.77
N ARG A 466 -6.12 8.46 -7.61
CA ARG A 466 -4.96 7.56 -7.68
C ARG A 466 -5.09 6.59 -6.51
N GLN A 467 -5.81 5.52 -6.76
CA GLN A 467 -5.79 4.37 -5.87
C GLN A 467 -4.49 3.63 -6.18
N ARG A 468 -3.49 3.93 -5.39
CA ARG A 468 -2.35 3.05 -5.31
C ARG A 468 -2.84 1.81 -4.60
N PRO A 469 -2.66 0.61 -5.18
CA PRO A 469 -2.92 -0.60 -4.44
C PRO A 469 -2.07 -0.54 -3.19
N GLY A 470 -2.70 -0.62 -2.01
CA GLY A 470 -1.97 -0.61 -0.75
C GLY A 470 -0.92 -1.73 -0.78
N MET A 471 0.35 -1.37 -0.72
CA MET A 471 1.44 -2.33 -0.75
C MET A 471 2.02 -2.47 0.64
N ALA A 472 1.87 -3.66 1.25
CA ALA A 472 2.71 -4.07 2.35
C ALA A 472 3.83 -4.91 1.72
N ILE A 473 4.97 -4.31 1.45
CA ILE A 473 6.14 -4.97 0.86
C ILE A 473 7.18 -5.16 1.95
N LEU A 474 7.69 -6.39 2.08
CA LEU A 474 8.95 -6.64 2.76
C LEU A 474 10.06 -6.20 1.82
N GLN A 475 11.08 -5.55 2.36
CA GLN A 475 12.31 -5.40 1.61
C GLN A 475 12.92 -6.78 1.33
N PRO A 476 13.42 -7.07 0.11
CA PRO A 476 14.17 -8.30 -0.13
C PRO A 476 15.34 -8.38 0.85
N ALA A 477 15.55 -9.57 1.42
CA ALA A 477 16.73 -9.84 2.21
C ALA A 477 17.96 -9.72 1.28
N HIS A 478 18.85 -8.79 1.56
CA HIS A 478 20.16 -8.68 0.94
C HIS A 478 21.11 -9.72 1.54
#